data_7925e88c0caaf4f04af88d3dc2a6fd30
#
_entry.id   7925e88c0caaf4f04af88d3dc2a6fd30
#
_cell.length_a   1.000
_cell.length_b   1.000
_cell.length_c   1.000
_cell.angle_alpha   90.00
_cell.angle_beta   90.00
_cell.angle_gamma   90.00
#
_symmetry.space_group_name_H-M   'P 1'
#
loop_
_entity.id
_entity.type
_entity.pdbx_description
1 polymer ?
#
loop_
_entity_poly.entity_id
_entity_poly.type
_entity_poly.pdbx_seq_one_letter_code
_entity_poly.pdbx_strand_id
1 'polypeptide(L)'
;FKRMCMALGVNSLDELGNEILTFFEIEKPDSLIKKIKLLPKLKRLSNMFPKLIKKAPCQEVILKGEDIDLMKFPILHCWPLDGGPFITLPLVFTKHPITKIRNVGMYRMQVYDKCTTGMHWHPHKGGAQHYRVAEELGERLEVAVAIGPDPIMTYAATAPLPEDIDEVVFAGFLKGEPIEMVKCITIDHEVPATSQIVLEGYVEPKERRIEGPFGDHTGYYSLPENYPVFHITCITHRK
;
A
#
# COMPACT_ATOMS: atom_id res chain seq x y z
N PHE A 1 -1.09 -2.65 -23.58
CA PHE A 1 -1.43 -1.24 -23.29
C PHE A 1 -2.93 -1.04 -23.02
N LYS A 2 -3.86 -1.49 -23.91
CA LYS A 2 -5.32 -1.27 -23.74
C LYS A 2 -5.87 -1.73 -22.36
N ARG A 3 -5.45 -2.90 -21.85
CA ARG A 3 -5.88 -3.39 -20.54
C ARG A 3 -5.38 -2.50 -19.39
N MET A 4 -4.16 -1.95 -19.50
CA MET A 4 -3.62 -1.01 -18.51
C MET A 4 -4.43 0.29 -18.50
N CYS A 5 -4.73 0.85 -19.68
CA CYS A 5 -5.58 2.04 -19.77
C CYS A 5 -6.96 1.81 -19.14
N MET A 6 -7.57 0.65 -19.40
CA MET A 6 -8.86 0.29 -18.78
C MET A 6 -8.76 0.15 -17.26
N ALA A 7 -7.69 -0.45 -16.73
CA ALA A 7 -7.48 -0.62 -15.30
C ALA A 7 -7.24 0.73 -14.60
N LEU A 8 -6.55 1.65 -15.24
CA LEU A 8 -6.22 2.98 -14.70
C LEU A 8 -7.29 4.04 -15.02
N GLY A 9 -8.33 3.69 -15.81
CA GLY A 9 -9.39 4.63 -16.17
C GLY A 9 -8.96 5.76 -17.11
N VAL A 10 -7.88 5.56 -17.91
CA VAL A 10 -7.33 6.55 -18.84
C VAL A 10 -7.53 6.12 -20.28
N ASN A 11 -7.55 7.09 -21.22
CA ASN A 11 -7.68 6.79 -22.64
C ASN A 11 -6.36 6.29 -23.27
N SER A 12 -5.23 6.79 -22.77
CA SER A 12 -3.90 6.40 -23.20
C SER A 12 -2.87 6.50 -22.07
N LEU A 13 -1.74 5.81 -22.21
CA LEU A 13 -0.62 5.94 -21.25
C LEU A 13 0.12 7.27 -21.43
N ASP A 14 0.08 7.87 -22.61
CA ASP A 14 0.65 9.21 -22.85
C ASP A 14 -0.14 10.29 -22.11
N GLU A 15 -1.49 10.17 -22.06
CA GLU A 15 -2.34 11.03 -21.23
C GLU A 15 -1.92 10.93 -19.75
N LEU A 16 -1.79 9.71 -19.23
CA LEU A 16 -1.33 9.48 -17.85
C LEU A 16 0.06 10.08 -17.60
N GLY A 17 1.00 9.89 -18.54
CA GLY A 17 2.34 10.47 -18.45
C GLY A 17 2.31 12.01 -18.37
N ASN A 18 1.51 12.66 -19.20
CA ASN A 18 1.32 14.10 -19.18
C ASN A 18 0.69 14.60 -17.88
N GLU A 19 -0.23 13.82 -17.31
CA GLU A 19 -0.83 14.14 -16.00
C GLU A 19 0.20 14.06 -14.87
N ILE A 20 1.04 13.03 -14.88
CA ILE A 20 2.13 12.89 -13.90
C ILE A 20 3.09 14.07 -13.99
N LEU A 21 3.52 14.45 -15.19
CA LEU A 21 4.36 15.63 -15.40
C LEU A 21 3.69 16.90 -14.86
N THR A 22 2.40 17.08 -15.13
CA THR A 22 1.62 18.21 -14.63
C THR A 22 1.58 18.24 -13.09
N PHE A 23 1.53 17.08 -12.42
CA PHE A 23 1.56 16.99 -10.97
C PHE A 23 2.84 17.56 -10.37
N PHE A 24 4.00 17.23 -10.96
CA PHE A 24 5.30 17.71 -10.49
C PHE A 24 5.63 19.16 -10.92
N GLU A 25 4.94 19.68 -11.96
CA GLU A 25 5.14 21.04 -12.47
C GLU A 25 4.21 22.08 -11.82
N ILE A 26 3.48 21.75 -10.76
CA ILE A 26 2.58 22.68 -10.07
C ILE A 26 3.43 23.72 -9.31
N GLU A 27 3.76 24.82 -9.97
CA GLU A 27 4.41 25.98 -9.34
C GLU A 27 3.40 26.81 -8.54
N LYS A 28 3.90 27.47 -7.47
CA LYS A 28 3.09 28.46 -6.74
C LYS A 28 2.81 29.67 -7.65
N PRO A 29 1.53 30.08 -7.83
CA PRO A 29 1.17 31.15 -8.75
C PRO A 29 1.60 32.52 -8.24
N ASP A 30 2.45 33.24 -8.99
CA ASP A 30 2.98 34.55 -8.65
C ASP A 30 2.04 35.73 -8.99
N SER A 31 0.95 35.50 -9.76
CA SER A 31 0.05 36.55 -10.20
C SER A 31 -1.43 36.16 -10.14
N LEU A 32 -2.33 37.17 -10.05
CA LEU A 32 -3.79 37.01 -10.05
C LEU A 32 -4.31 36.29 -11.31
N ILE A 33 -3.73 36.58 -12.47
CA ILE A 33 -4.11 35.95 -13.75
C ILE A 33 -3.74 34.46 -13.76
N LYS A 34 -2.57 34.11 -13.21
CA LYS A 34 -2.14 32.72 -13.03
C LYS A 34 -3.05 31.98 -12.04
N LYS A 35 -3.53 32.65 -10.94
CA LYS A 35 -4.50 32.11 -9.99
C LYS A 35 -5.84 31.78 -10.66
N ILE A 36 -6.36 32.64 -11.53
CA ILE A 36 -7.62 32.40 -12.27
C ILE A 36 -7.50 31.25 -13.27
N LYS A 37 -6.38 31.16 -13.99
CA LYS A 37 -6.09 30.03 -14.90
C LYS A 37 -5.89 28.69 -14.16
N LEU A 38 -5.60 28.74 -12.87
CA LEU A 38 -5.47 27.59 -11.99
C LEU A 38 -6.80 27.09 -11.41
N LEU A 39 -7.90 27.86 -11.52
CA LEU A 39 -9.21 27.49 -10.93
C LEU A 39 -9.69 26.08 -11.34
N PRO A 40 -9.61 25.63 -12.60
CA PRO A 40 -9.95 24.26 -12.96
C PRO A 40 -8.98 23.22 -12.38
N LYS A 41 -7.67 23.57 -12.29
CA LYS A 41 -6.65 22.75 -11.66
C LYS A 41 -6.85 22.70 -10.13
N LEU A 42 -7.34 23.78 -9.48
CA LEU A 42 -7.64 23.82 -8.06
C LEU A 42 -8.76 22.86 -7.66
N LYS A 43 -9.78 22.68 -8.50
CA LYS A 43 -10.82 21.66 -8.27
C LYS A 43 -10.21 20.25 -8.30
N ARG A 44 -9.32 19.98 -9.24
CA ARG A 44 -8.61 18.68 -9.32
C ARG A 44 -7.67 18.50 -8.12
N LEU A 45 -6.98 19.56 -7.69
CA LEU A 45 -6.14 19.55 -6.49
C LEU A 45 -6.97 19.33 -5.21
N SER A 46 -8.19 19.88 -5.12
CA SER A 46 -9.05 19.63 -3.96
C SER A 46 -9.53 18.18 -3.88
N ASN A 47 -9.67 17.52 -5.04
CA ASN A 47 -10.11 16.13 -5.12
C ASN A 47 -8.96 15.11 -4.91
N MET A 48 -7.70 15.57 -4.82
CA MET A 48 -6.58 14.65 -4.57
C MET A 48 -6.50 14.16 -3.13
N PHE A 49 -7.07 14.90 -2.18
CA PHE A 49 -7.02 14.52 -0.77
C PHE A 49 -7.98 13.38 -0.46
N PRO A 50 -7.54 12.37 0.31
CA PRO A 50 -8.38 11.24 0.66
C PRO A 50 -9.62 11.65 1.48
N LYS A 51 -10.71 10.92 1.30
CA LYS A 51 -11.96 11.10 2.03
C LYS A 51 -12.17 9.95 3.01
N LEU A 52 -12.20 10.26 4.30
CA LEU A 52 -12.48 9.26 5.31
C LEU A 52 -13.99 8.98 5.38
N ILE A 53 -14.36 7.69 5.26
CA ILE A 53 -15.73 7.21 5.38
C ILE A 53 -15.88 6.29 6.61
N LYS A 54 -17.12 6.16 7.12
CA LYS A 54 -17.40 5.41 8.36
C LYS A 54 -17.67 3.92 8.16
N LYS A 55 -18.14 3.54 6.98
CA LYS A 55 -18.47 2.15 6.61
C LYS A 55 -17.91 1.85 5.24
N ALA A 56 -17.27 0.72 5.11
CA ALA A 56 -16.58 0.33 3.88
C ALA A 56 -16.84 -1.13 3.52
N PRO A 57 -16.91 -1.47 2.22
CA PRO A 57 -17.06 -2.86 1.77
C PRO A 57 -15.96 -3.78 2.31
N CYS A 58 -14.72 -3.29 2.43
CA CYS A 58 -13.61 -4.10 2.95
C CYS A 58 -13.77 -4.51 4.43
N GLN A 59 -14.80 -4.03 5.14
CA GLN A 59 -15.07 -4.33 6.55
C GLN A 59 -16.43 -5.03 6.75
N GLU A 60 -17.00 -5.65 5.71
CA GLU A 60 -18.25 -6.41 5.83
C GLU A 60 -18.10 -7.67 6.69
N VAL A 61 -16.92 -8.29 6.67
CA VAL A 61 -16.53 -9.41 7.54
C VAL A 61 -15.32 -9.02 8.34
N ILE A 62 -15.31 -9.33 9.64
CA ILE A 62 -14.23 -9.02 10.56
C ILE A 62 -13.83 -10.29 11.31
N LEU A 63 -12.57 -10.71 11.15
CA LEU A 63 -12.00 -11.90 11.80
C LEU A 63 -10.94 -11.46 12.81
N LYS A 64 -11.06 -11.92 14.07
CA LYS A 64 -10.13 -11.58 15.16
C LYS A 64 -9.84 -12.80 16.03
N GLY A 65 -8.73 -12.78 16.75
CA GLY A 65 -8.36 -13.84 17.67
C GLY A 65 -8.27 -15.21 16.97
N GLU A 66 -9.01 -16.19 17.43
CA GLU A 66 -9.00 -17.56 16.90
C GLU A 66 -9.60 -17.70 15.50
N ASP A 67 -10.39 -16.72 15.05
CA ASP A 67 -10.99 -16.71 13.71
C ASP A 67 -9.97 -16.35 12.62
N ILE A 68 -8.80 -15.81 12.99
CA ILE A 68 -7.75 -15.46 12.04
C ILE A 68 -7.15 -16.71 11.44
N ASP A 69 -7.33 -16.86 10.15
CA ASP A 69 -6.73 -17.96 9.40
C ASP A 69 -6.46 -17.53 7.95
N LEU A 70 -5.23 -17.06 7.70
CA LEU A 70 -4.79 -16.61 6.38
C LEU A 70 -4.81 -17.75 5.34
N MET A 71 -4.69 -19.00 5.80
CA MET A 71 -4.70 -20.18 4.92
C MET A 71 -6.08 -20.47 4.29
N LYS A 72 -7.14 -19.82 4.79
CA LYS A 72 -8.48 -19.90 4.17
C LYS A 72 -8.63 -19.03 2.92
N PHE A 73 -7.68 -18.13 2.68
CA PHE A 73 -7.70 -17.25 1.50
C PHE A 73 -6.89 -17.88 0.35
N PRO A 74 -7.26 -17.61 -0.91
CA PRO A 74 -6.62 -18.22 -2.09
C PRO A 74 -5.27 -17.54 -2.42
N ILE A 75 -4.32 -17.63 -1.50
CA ILE A 75 -2.98 -17.08 -1.68
C ILE A 75 -2.17 -18.04 -2.54
N LEU A 76 -1.52 -17.50 -3.56
CA LEU A 76 -0.86 -18.28 -4.59
C LEU A 76 0.50 -18.83 -4.14
N HIS A 77 0.72 -20.10 -4.41
CA HIS A 77 2.06 -20.69 -4.54
C HIS A 77 2.40 -20.63 -6.03
N CYS A 78 3.17 -19.61 -6.45
CA CYS A 78 3.30 -19.26 -7.87
C CYS A 78 4.19 -20.24 -8.63
N TRP A 79 5.30 -20.69 -8.02
CA TRP A 79 6.31 -21.52 -8.65
C TRP A 79 6.71 -22.71 -7.78
N PRO A 80 7.12 -23.86 -8.39
CA PRO A 80 7.39 -25.10 -7.64
C PRO A 80 8.44 -25.02 -6.55
N LEU A 81 9.42 -24.10 -6.70
CA LEU A 81 10.51 -23.93 -5.73
C LEU A 81 10.33 -22.69 -4.83
N ASP A 82 9.17 -22.03 -4.87
CA ASP A 82 8.87 -20.98 -3.91
C ASP A 82 8.87 -21.55 -2.48
N GLY A 83 9.32 -20.76 -1.51
CA GLY A 83 9.38 -21.16 -0.10
C GLY A 83 8.00 -21.36 0.55
N GLY A 84 6.91 -21.10 -0.18
CA GLY A 84 5.52 -21.23 0.24
C GLY A 84 4.60 -20.31 -0.56
N PRO A 85 3.34 -20.10 -0.11
CA PRO A 85 2.44 -19.14 -0.72
C PRO A 85 2.91 -17.71 -0.48
N PHE A 86 2.72 -16.83 -1.48
CA PHE A 86 3.08 -15.42 -1.41
C PHE A 86 1.91 -14.51 -1.78
N ILE A 87 1.70 -13.48 -0.98
CA ILE A 87 0.90 -12.32 -1.36
C ILE A 87 1.79 -11.45 -2.25
N THR A 88 1.46 -11.33 -3.53
CA THR A 88 2.36 -10.75 -4.54
C THR A 88 2.15 -9.27 -4.81
N LEU A 89 0.94 -8.75 -4.59
CA LEU A 89 0.55 -7.36 -4.85
C LEU A 89 -0.10 -6.68 -3.63
N PRO A 90 0.42 -6.85 -2.41
CA PRO A 90 -0.15 -6.17 -1.25
C PRO A 90 0.29 -4.72 -1.22
N LEU A 91 -0.60 -3.82 -0.84
CA LEU A 91 -0.25 -2.45 -0.48
C LEU A 91 -0.04 -2.36 1.03
N VAL A 92 1.18 -2.09 1.43
CA VAL A 92 1.59 -2.06 2.84
C VAL A 92 1.64 -0.62 3.32
N PHE A 93 0.80 -0.31 4.30
CA PHE A 93 0.65 0.99 4.94
C PHE A 93 1.44 1.01 6.24
N THR A 94 2.32 1.98 6.38
CA THR A 94 3.07 2.25 7.61
C THR A 94 2.98 3.74 7.95
N LYS A 95 3.10 4.08 9.23
CA LYS A 95 3.28 5.47 9.70
C LYS A 95 4.65 5.58 10.36
N HIS A 96 5.37 6.65 10.03
CA HIS A 96 6.66 6.93 10.68
C HIS A 96 6.46 7.06 12.20
N PRO A 97 7.21 6.35 13.04
CA PRO A 97 6.95 6.30 14.48
C PRO A 97 6.87 7.68 15.16
N ILE A 98 7.71 8.62 14.72
CA ILE A 98 7.81 9.97 15.31
C ILE A 98 6.91 10.96 14.56
N THR A 99 7.09 11.12 13.24
CA THR A 99 6.41 12.18 12.46
C THR A 99 4.99 11.83 12.07
N LYS A 100 4.59 10.55 12.18
CA LYS A 100 3.30 10.00 11.76
C LYS A 100 3.00 10.14 10.27
N ILE A 101 3.98 10.51 9.47
CA ILE A 101 3.85 10.54 8.01
C ILE A 101 3.58 9.12 7.51
N ARG A 102 2.55 8.98 6.66
CA ARG A 102 2.18 7.72 6.03
C ARG A 102 3.12 7.40 4.87
N ASN A 103 3.41 6.12 4.68
CA ASN A 103 3.99 5.56 3.48
C ASN A 103 3.15 4.38 3.01
N VAL A 104 2.97 4.27 1.72
CA VAL A 104 2.31 3.12 1.09
C VAL A 104 3.26 2.53 0.05
N GLY A 105 3.67 1.28 0.25
CA GLY A 105 4.55 0.59 -0.70
C GLY A 105 4.05 -0.80 -1.04
N MET A 106 4.49 -1.33 -2.16
CA MET A 106 4.20 -2.70 -2.56
C MET A 106 5.39 -3.60 -2.18
N TYR A 107 5.15 -4.55 -1.28
CA TYR A 107 6.18 -5.48 -0.81
C TYR A 107 5.59 -6.88 -0.73
N ARG A 108 6.18 -7.87 -1.41
CA ARG A 108 5.72 -9.25 -1.34
C ARG A 108 5.77 -9.78 0.09
N MET A 109 4.89 -10.72 0.41
CA MET A 109 4.78 -11.28 1.75
C MET A 109 4.63 -12.80 1.66
N GLN A 110 5.61 -13.56 2.16
CA GLN A 110 5.50 -15.01 2.28
C GLN A 110 4.57 -15.36 3.44
N VAL A 111 3.59 -16.21 3.20
CA VAL A 111 2.75 -16.74 4.27
C VAL A 111 3.49 -17.85 5.00
N TYR A 112 3.65 -17.71 6.30
CA TYR A 112 4.30 -18.73 7.13
C TYR A 112 3.30 -19.67 7.80
N ASP A 113 2.20 -19.11 8.30
CA ASP A 113 1.15 -19.82 9.00
C ASP A 113 -0.18 -19.01 8.97
N LYS A 114 -1.12 -19.36 9.85
CA LYS A 114 -2.45 -18.75 9.92
C LYS A 114 -2.45 -17.25 10.17
N CYS A 115 -1.46 -16.74 10.89
CA CYS A 115 -1.43 -15.36 11.38
C CYS A 115 -0.08 -14.65 11.22
N THR A 116 0.92 -15.26 10.55
CA THR A 116 2.21 -14.63 10.30
C THR A 116 2.66 -14.68 8.86
N THR A 117 3.34 -13.60 8.43
CA THR A 117 3.97 -13.53 7.11
C THR A 117 5.37 -12.93 7.21
N GLY A 118 6.19 -13.14 6.20
CA GLY A 118 7.38 -12.33 5.95
C GLY A 118 6.98 -10.94 5.46
N MET A 119 7.87 -9.97 5.66
CA MET A 119 7.72 -8.62 5.16
C MET A 119 8.97 -8.22 4.38
N HIS A 120 8.90 -8.31 3.05
CA HIS A 120 10.05 -8.14 2.15
C HIS A 120 10.45 -6.67 2.00
N TRP A 121 10.95 -6.05 3.06
CA TRP A 121 11.41 -4.67 3.06
C TRP A 121 12.90 -4.57 2.67
N HIS A 122 13.16 -4.05 1.48
CA HIS A 122 14.52 -3.65 1.12
C HIS A 122 14.97 -2.41 1.89
N PRO A 123 16.25 -2.31 2.29
CA PRO A 123 16.77 -1.25 3.19
C PRO A 123 16.48 0.20 2.74
N HIS A 124 16.40 0.45 1.43
CA HIS A 124 16.20 1.79 0.84
C HIS A 124 14.73 2.17 0.63
N LYS A 125 13.77 1.35 1.06
CA LYS A 125 12.33 1.61 0.92
C LYS A 125 11.74 2.30 2.16
N GLY A 126 10.69 3.11 1.96
CA GLY A 126 10.03 3.86 3.03
C GLY A 126 9.54 3.00 4.18
N GLY A 127 8.91 1.84 3.92
CA GLY A 127 8.50 0.90 4.97
C GLY A 127 9.67 0.39 5.81
N ALA A 128 10.83 0.10 5.18
CA ALA A 128 12.04 -0.29 5.89
C ALA A 128 12.62 0.85 6.73
N GLN A 129 12.50 2.09 6.27
CA GLN A 129 12.94 3.28 7.03
C GLN A 129 12.09 3.44 8.30
N HIS A 130 10.76 3.37 8.18
CA HIS A 130 9.86 3.44 9.34
C HIS A 130 10.16 2.32 10.34
N TYR A 131 10.42 1.11 9.85
CA TYR A 131 10.76 -0.02 10.71
C TYR A 131 12.09 0.16 11.42
N ARG A 132 13.15 0.67 10.78
CA ARG A 132 14.42 0.97 11.46
C ARG A 132 14.25 1.95 12.62
N VAL A 133 13.48 3.02 12.40
CA VAL A 133 13.18 3.98 13.48
C VAL A 133 12.43 3.31 14.63
N ALA A 134 11.45 2.45 14.34
CA ALA A 134 10.74 1.68 15.36
C ALA A 134 11.70 0.74 16.12
N GLU A 135 12.62 0.05 15.43
CA GLU A 135 13.64 -0.81 16.04
C GLU A 135 14.58 -0.02 16.95
N GLU A 136 15.01 1.18 16.56
CA GLU A 136 15.87 2.07 17.36
C GLU A 136 15.16 2.53 18.65
N LEU A 137 13.85 2.76 18.58
CA LEU A 137 13.01 3.10 19.73
C LEU A 137 12.67 1.88 20.61
N GLY A 138 12.90 0.66 20.13
CA GLY A 138 12.49 -0.57 20.80
C GLY A 138 10.97 -0.79 20.79
N GLU A 139 10.26 -0.19 19.81
CA GLU A 139 8.81 -0.25 19.68
C GLU A 139 8.42 -1.11 18.47
N ARG A 140 7.28 -1.79 18.55
CA ARG A 140 6.68 -2.45 17.41
C ARG A 140 6.12 -1.43 16.43
N LEU A 141 6.19 -1.73 15.13
CA LEU A 141 5.58 -0.91 14.08
C LEU A 141 4.20 -1.49 13.72
N GLU A 142 3.15 -0.70 13.89
CA GLU A 142 1.83 -1.05 13.36
C GLU A 142 1.84 -1.02 11.83
N VAL A 143 1.18 -2.01 11.22
CA VAL A 143 1.12 -2.17 9.76
C VAL A 143 -0.29 -2.58 9.34
N ALA A 144 -0.81 -1.93 8.31
CA ALA A 144 -1.99 -2.39 7.59
C ALA A 144 -1.60 -2.84 6.18
N VAL A 145 -2.24 -3.90 5.70
CA VAL A 145 -2.00 -4.44 4.35
C VAL A 145 -3.32 -4.51 3.60
N ALA A 146 -3.42 -3.79 2.49
CA ALA A 146 -4.59 -3.82 1.61
C ALA A 146 -4.31 -4.69 0.38
N ILE A 147 -5.20 -5.64 0.12
CA ILE A 147 -5.12 -6.56 -1.03
C ILE A 147 -6.31 -6.28 -1.94
N GLY A 148 -6.06 -6.11 -3.24
CA GLY A 148 -7.08 -5.85 -4.25
C GLY A 148 -7.82 -4.52 -4.10
N PRO A 149 -7.14 -3.38 -3.80
CA PRO A 149 -7.74 -2.05 -3.91
C PRO A 149 -7.90 -1.63 -5.38
N ASP A 150 -8.36 -0.40 -5.59
CA ASP A 150 -8.40 0.22 -6.92
C ASP A 150 -7.01 0.13 -7.60
N PRO A 151 -6.92 -0.27 -8.88
CA PRO A 151 -5.65 -0.38 -9.60
C PRO A 151 -4.80 0.88 -9.60
N ILE A 152 -5.42 2.07 -9.51
CA ILE A 152 -4.69 3.33 -9.44
C ILE A 152 -3.90 3.47 -8.12
N MET A 153 -4.43 2.92 -7.02
CA MET A 153 -3.70 2.82 -5.76
C MET A 153 -2.50 1.87 -5.88
N THR A 154 -2.68 0.75 -6.58
CA THR A 154 -1.60 -0.20 -6.84
C THR A 154 -0.47 0.47 -7.66
N TYR A 155 -0.83 1.26 -8.66
CA TYR A 155 0.13 2.04 -9.44
C TYR A 155 0.84 3.09 -8.57
N ALA A 156 0.09 3.88 -7.79
CA ALA A 156 0.65 4.93 -6.94
C ALA A 156 1.64 4.38 -5.90
N ALA A 157 1.36 3.23 -5.29
CA ALA A 157 2.24 2.58 -4.33
C ALA A 157 3.57 2.07 -4.92
N THR A 158 3.69 2.01 -6.25
CA THR A 158 4.92 1.63 -6.97
C THR A 158 5.63 2.81 -7.61
N ALA A 159 4.99 3.98 -7.65
CA ALA A 159 5.54 5.17 -8.26
C ALA A 159 6.78 5.67 -7.48
N PRO A 160 7.84 6.11 -8.18
CA PRO A 160 9.04 6.66 -7.53
C PRO A 160 8.79 8.10 -7.06
N LEU A 161 7.92 8.25 -6.06
CA LEU A 161 7.56 9.55 -5.50
C LEU A 161 8.65 10.09 -4.57
N PRO A 162 8.81 11.42 -4.46
CA PRO A 162 9.58 12.04 -3.39
C PRO A 162 9.01 11.65 -2.01
N GLU A 163 9.87 11.62 -0.98
CA GLU A 163 9.52 11.14 0.38
C GLU A 163 8.40 11.94 1.07
N ASP A 164 8.17 13.19 0.64
CA ASP A 164 7.15 14.09 1.16
C ASP A 164 5.80 14.00 0.43
N ILE A 165 5.69 13.16 -0.59
CA ILE A 165 4.48 12.97 -1.38
C ILE A 165 3.75 11.68 -0.92
N ASP A 166 2.55 11.87 -0.39
CA ASP A 166 1.67 10.76 0.02
C ASP A 166 1.09 10.04 -1.21
N GLU A 167 1.28 8.72 -1.30
CA GLU A 167 0.84 7.89 -2.42
C GLU A 167 -0.69 7.89 -2.59
N VAL A 168 -1.45 8.06 -1.50
CA VAL A 168 -2.93 8.14 -1.56
C VAL A 168 -3.37 9.46 -2.19
N VAL A 169 -2.67 10.54 -1.87
CA VAL A 169 -2.89 11.86 -2.47
C VAL A 169 -2.56 11.83 -3.96
N PHE A 170 -1.45 11.21 -4.33
CA PHE A 170 -1.07 11.01 -5.73
C PHE A 170 -2.09 10.15 -6.49
N ALA A 171 -2.59 9.06 -5.89
CA ALA A 171 -3.66 8.25 -6.48
C ALA A 171 -4.94 9.05 -6.71
N GLY A 172 -5.35 9.89 -5.74
CA GLY A 172 -6.50 10.78 -5.86
C GLY A 172 -6.34 11.80 -6.99
N PHE A 173 -5.13 12.35 -7.15
CA PHE A 173 -4.81 13.24 -8.28
C PHE A 173 -4.97 12.53 -9.62
N LEU A 174 -4.39 11.33 -9.79
CA LEU A 174 -4.48 10.56 -11.03
C LEU A 174 -5.91 10.14 -11.34
N LYS A 175 -6.66 9.75 -10.33
CA LYS A 175 -8.07 9.35 -10.46
C LYS A 175 -8.99 10.54 -10.77
N GLY A 176 -8.61 11.76 -10.39
CA GLY A 176 -9.47 12.95 -10.45
C GLY A 176 -10.59 12.96 -9.41
N GLU A 177 -10.60 12.00 -8.48
CA GLU A 177 -11.56 11.83 -7.39
C GLU A 177 -10.85 11.48 -6.10
N PRO A 178 -11.39 11.88 -4.92
CA PRO A 178 -10.85 11.48 -3.64
C PRO A 178 -10.80 9.95 -3.49
N ILE A 179 -9.70 9.41 -3.03
CA ILE A 179 -9.65 8.01 -2.60
C ILE A 179 -10.45 7.90 -1.30
N GLU A 180 -11.50 7.08 -1.30
CA GLU A 180 -12.24 6.78 -0.07
C GLU A 180 -11.42 5.84 0.81
N MET A 181 -11.14 6.31 2.03
CA MET A 181 -10.38 5.58 3.05
C MET A 181 -11.28 5.25 4.23
N VAL A 182 -10.99 4.15 4.92
CA VAL A 182 -11.66 3.77 6.16
C VAL A 182 -10.61 3.49 7.24
N LYS A 183 -10.93 3.84 8.50
CA LYS A 183 -10.07 3.50 9.64
C LYS A 183 -10.00 1.99 9.82
N CYS A 184 -8.82 1.49 10.12
CA CYS A 184 -8.61 0.12 10.58
C CYS A 184 -9.36 -0.13 11.89
N ILE A 185 -9.59 -1.39 12.20
CA ILE A 185 -10.38 -1.84 13.36
C ILE A 185 -9.55 -1.92 14.63
N THR A 186 -8.25 -2.30 14.51
CA THR A 186 -7.39 -2.64 15.66
C THR A 186 -6.15 -1.76 15.78
N ILE A 187 -5.80 -1.02 14.74
CA ILE A 187 -4.59 -0.18 14.68
C ILE A 187 -4.92 1.23 14.16
N ASP A 188 -4.04 2.19 14.42
CA ASP A 188 -4.23 3.59 13.98
C ASP A 188 -3.76 3.80 12.53
N HIS A 189 -4.41 3.10 11.60
CA HIS A 189 -4.21 3.28 10.15
C HIS A 189 -5.51 3.53 9.42
N GLU A 190 -5.41 4.06 8.21
CA GLU A 190 -6.49 4.11 7.23
C GLU A 190 -6.07 3.33 5.97
N VAL A 191 -7.05 2.63 5.38
CA VAL A 191 -6.87 1.81 4.18
C VAL A 191 -7.93 2.14 3.13
N PRO A 192 -7.67 1.87 1.83
CA PRO A 192 -8.69 2.08 0.80
C PRO A 192 -9.95 1.26 1.08
N ALA A 193 -11.08 1.96 1.14
CA ALA A 193 -12.38 1.36 1.47
C ALA A 193 -12.83 0.28 0.48
N THR A 194 -12.33 0.35 -0.75
CA THR A 194 -12.64 -0.60 -1.84
C THR A 194 -11.76 -1.84 -1.85
N SER A 195 -10.80 -1.98 -0.93
CA SER A 195 -9.96 -3.17 -0.80
C SER A 195 -10.81 -4.44 -0.69
N GLN A 196 -10.30 -5.54 -1.20
CA GLN A 196 -11.01 -6.81 -1.07
C GLN A 196 -10.72 -7.50 0.27
N ILE A 197 -9.45 -7.47 0.69
CA ILE A 197 -9.01 -8.00 1.97
C ILE A 197 -8.08 -6.97 2.62
N VAL A 198 -8.18 -6.81 3.93
CA VAL A 198 -7.27 -6.00 4.73
C VAL A 198 -6.72 -6.85 5.86
N LEU A 199 -5.41 -6.83 6.04
CA LEU A 199 -4.73 -7.44 7.17
C LEU A 199 -4.23 -6.31 8.07
N GLU A 200 -4.52 -6.39 9.37
CA GLU A 200 -4.07 -5.43 10.37
C GLU A 200 -3.17 -6.15 11.37
N GLY A 201 -2.12 -5.49 11.82
CA GLY A 201 -1.20 -6.10 12.76
C GLY A 201 0.06 -5.27 13.01
N TYR A 202 1.14 -5.93 13.32
CA TYR A 202 2.39 -5.27 13.69
C TYR A 202 3.63 -6.09 13.30
N VAL A 203 4.77 -5.44 13.29
CA VAL A 203 6.10 -6.06 13.17
C VAL A 203 6.87 -5.76 14.44
N GLU A 204 7.38 -6.82 15.10
CA GLU A 204 8.19 -6.68 16.30
C GLU A 204 9.62 -6.22 15.98
N PRO A 205 10.25 -5.40 16.84
CA PRO A 205 11.64 -5.00 16.65
C PRO A 205 12.56 -6.23 16.70
N LYS A 206 13.51 -6.28 15.77
CA LYS A 206 14.56 -7.33 15.67
C LYS A 206 14.09 -8.75 15.39
N GLU A 207 12.79 -9.01 15.31
CA GLU A 207 12.29 -10.31 14.91
C GLU A 207 12.50 -10.52 13.42
N ARG A 208 13.13 -11.64 13.06
CA ARG A 208 13.43 -12.02 11.68
C ARG A 208 13.13 -13.50 11.48
N ARG A 209 12.66 -13.83 10.27
CA ARG A 209 12.45 -15.22 9.82
C ARG A 209 12.90 -15.34 8.37
N ILE A 210 13.33 -16.52 7.98
CA ILE A 210 13.73 -16.79 6.59
C ILE A 210 12.52 -16.67 5.67
N GLU A 211 12.65 -15.84 4.64
CA GLU A 211 11.71 -15.66 3.53
C GLU A 211 12.38 -16.14 2.24
N GLY A 212 11.62 -16.81 1.42
CA GLY A 212 12.10 -17.33 0.13
C GLY A 212 12.45 -18.81 0.14
N PRO A 213 12.93 -19.31 -0.99
CA PRO A 213 13.11 -18.59 -2.27
C PRO A 213 11.77 -18.13 -2.88
N PHE A 214 11.85 -17.18 -3.80
CA PHE A 214 10.69 -16.66 -4.54
C PHE A 214 11.05 -16.54 -6.03
N GLY A 215 10.23 -17.10 -6.91
CA GLY A 215 10.35 -16.97 -8.36
C GLY A 215 9.96 -15.55 -8.81
N ASP A 216 10.98 -14.72 -9.07
CA ASP A 216 10.80 -13.29 -9.31
C ASP A 216 10.61 -12.98 -10.82
N HIS A 217 10.21 -11.75 -11.12
CA HIS A 217 10.00 -11.23 -12.47
C HIS A 217 11.25 -11.26 -13.35
N THR A 218 12.43 -11.39 -12.76
CA THR A 218 13.72 -11.56 -13.45
C THR A 218 13.86 -12.90 -14.18
N GLY A 219 13.00 -13.88 -13.86
CA GLY A 219 13.09 -15.25 -14.35
C GLY A 219 13.98 -16.16 -13.49
N TYR A 220 14.46 -15.65 -12.36
CA TYR A 220 15.29 -16.39 -11.41
C TYR A 220 14.66 -16.42 -10.03
N TYR A 221 15.02 -17.42 -9.22
CA TYR A 221 14.63 -17.45 -7.81
C TYR A 221 15.53 -16.54 -6.99
N SER A 222 14.91 -15.77 -6.07
CA SER A 222 15.67 -15.06 -5.04
C SER A 222 16.26 -16.06 -4.04
N LEU A 223 17.37 -15.68 -3.40
CA LEU A 223 17.91 -16.46 -2.29
C LEU A 223 17.01 -16.32 -1.05
N PRO A 224 16.93 -17.38 -0.22
CA PRO A 224 16.32 -17.26 1.10
C PRO A 224 17.13 -16.30 1.98
N GLU A 225 16.46 -15.32 2.60
CA GLU A 225 17.09 -14.33 3.47
C GLU A 225 16.19 -14.03 4.68
N ASN A 226 16.78 -13.41 5.72
CA ASN A 226 16.04 -13.02 6.91
C ASN A 226 15.31 -11.69 6.72
N TYR A 227 13.98 -11.73 6.84
CA TYR A 227 13.12 -10.55 6.79
C TYR A 227 12.28 -10.40 8.06
N PRO A 228 11.80 -9.17 8.38
CA PRO A 228 10.88 -8.94 9.48
C PRO A 228 9.63 -9.82 9.38
N VAL A 229 9.06 -10.16 10.53
CA VAL A 229 7.84 -10.95 10.63
C VAL A 229 6.65 -10.03 10.93
N PHE A 230 5.62 -10.12 10.09
CA PHE A 230 4.36 -9.42 10.31
C PHE A 230 3.36 -10.33 11.02
N HIS A 231 2.87 -9.89 12.17
CA HIS A 231 1.88 -10.57 13.01
C HIS A 231 0.49 -9.98 12.75
N ILE A 232 -0.43 -10.82 12.30
CA ILE A 232 -1.80 -10.42 11.95
C ILE A 232 -2.68 -10.53 13.19
N THR A 233 -3.35 -9.43 13.56
CA THR A 233 -4.28 -9.33 14.69
C THR A 233 -5.73 -9.17 14.28
N CYS A 234 -5.98 -8.81 13.02
CA CYS A 234 -7.30 -8.69 12.44
C CYS A 234 -7.24 -8.90 10.92
N ILE A 235 -8.21 -9.63 10.38
CA ILE A 235 -8.45 -9.70 8.95
C ILE A 235 -9.85 -9.15 8.69
N THR A 236 -9.98 -8.21 7.76
CA THR A 236 -11.29 -7.77 7.28
C THR A 236 -11.41 -8.01 5.79
N HIS A 237 -12.61 -8.29 5.30
CA HIS A 237 -12.83 -8.52 3.87
C HIS A 237 -14.26 -8.24 3.44
N ARG A 238 -14.46 -8.15 2.14
CA ARG A 238 -15.78 -8.12 1.51
C ARG A 238 -16.44 -9.51 1.62
N LYS A 239 -17.78 -9.52 1.58
CA LYS A 239 -18.55 -10.75 1.46
C LYS A 239 -18.41 -11.41 0.11
#